data_7374d883e3a0f8867ccb9f831625edc5
#
_entry.id   7374d883e3a0f8867ccb9f831625edc5
#
_cell.length_a   1.000
_cell.length_b   1.000
_cell.length_c   1.000
_cell.angle_alpha   90.00
_cell.angle_beta   90.00
_cell.angle_gamma   90.00
#
_symmetry.space_group_name_H-M   'P 1'
#
loop_
_entity.id
_entity.type
_entity.pdbx_description
1 polymer ?
#
loop_
_entity_poly.entity_id
_entity_poly.type
_entity_poly.pdbx_seq_one_letter_code
_entity_poly.pdbx_strand_id
1 'polypeptide(L)'
;MKKLLVCAIALSLFACARVTPEEIKNADYGTYPNNYESIVKGYFDQVAKDPDSLKYREISKPRKSFVNDFGTHKFGYMSCATVNGKNSYGAYVGYKTTGILIKDGQIIHVVNDVDKTNQLYGSKFCQAI
;
A
#
# COMPACT_ATOMS: atom_id res chain seq x y z
N MET A 1 55.43 20.73 -17.33
CA MET A 1 54.35 19.85 -17.69
C MET A 1 53.32 19.83 -16.56
N LYS A 2 52.21 20.44 -16.72
CA LYS A 2 51.15 20.51 -15.72
C LYS A 2 50.23 19.33 -15.95
N LYS A 3 50.24 18.34 -15.02
CA LYS A 3 49.27 17.25 -15.00
C LYS A 3 47.94 17.80 -14.49
N LEU A 4 46.96 17.94 -15.37
CA LEU A 4 45.58 18.21 -15.00
C LEU A 4 44.99 16.95 -14.38
N LEU A 5 44.79 16.99 -13.06
CA LEU A 5 44.03 15.98 -12.32
C LEU A 5 42.56 16.26 -12.58
N VAL A 6 41.97 15.51 -13.51
CA VAL A 6 40.51 15.53 -13.72
C VAL A 6 39.90 14.71 -12.59
N CYS A 7 39.38 15.40 -11.56
CA CYS A 7 38.49 14.82 -10.58
C CYS A 7 37.16 14.53 -11.28
N ALA A 8 36.98 13.29 -11.71
CA ALA A 8 35.69 12.77 -12.09
C ALA A 8 34.82 12.65 -10.82
N ILE A 9 34.02 13.67 -10.57
CA ILE A 9 32.96 13.61 -9.57
C ILE A 9 31.91 12.67 -10.17
N ALA A 10 31.94 11.40 -9.75
CA ALA A 10 30.84 10.47 -10.00
C ALA A 10 29.63 11.00 -9.22
N LEU A 11 28.75 11.74 -9.90
CA LEU A 11 27.39 11.95 -9.43
C LEU A 11 26.73 10.59 -9.41
N SER A 12 26.74 9.93 -8.27
CA SER A 12 25.84 8.83 -8.00
C SER A 12 24.43 9.39 -7.96
N LEU A 13 23.77 9.35 -9.12
CA LEU A 13 22.35 9.54 -9.24
C LEU A 13 21.70 8.44 -8.40
N PHE A 14 21.28 8.78 -7.19
CA PHE A 14 20.29 7.99 -6.46
C PHE A 14 19.00 8.05 -7.28
N ALA A 15 18.96 7.23 -8.33
CA ALA A 15 17.71 6.92 -8.99
C ALA A 15 16.86 6.25 -7.92
N CYS A 16 15.76 6.89 -7.51
CA CYS A 16 14.70 6.20 -6.79
C CYS A 16 14.40 4.94 -7.58
N ALA A 17 14.81 3.78 -7.05
CA ALA A 17 14.71 2.52 -7.77
C ALA A 17 13.22 2.24 -8.03
N ARG A 18 12.81 2.33 -9.28
CA ARG A 18 11.46 1.92 -9.70
C ARG A 18 11.42 0.41 -9.74
N VAL A 19 10.28 -0.16 -9.34
CA VAL A 19 10.04 -1.59 -9.49
C VAL A 19 10.10 -1.94 -10.98
N THR A 20 10.91 -2.94 -11.32
CA THR A 20 11.05 -3.40 -12.70
C THR A 20 10.02 -4.46 -13.06
N PRO A 21 9.66 -4.64 -14.35
CA PRO A 21 8.79 -5.73 -14.78
C PRO A 21 9.32 -7.12 -14.40
N GLU A 22 10.63 -7.28 -14.35
CA GLU A 22 11.27 -8.55 -13.96
C GLU A 22 11.11 -8.81 -12.46
N GLU A 23 11.27 -7.80 -11.61
CA GLU A 23 10.98 -7.90 -10.17
C GLU A 23 9.53 -8.30 -9.93
N ILE A 24 8.57 -7.65 -10.62
CA ILE A 24 7.15 -7.98 -10.50
C ILE A 24 6.88 -9.44 -10.88
N LYS A 25 7.50 -9.91 -11.96
CA LYS A 25 7.33 -11.28 -12.46
C LYS A 25 7.88 -12.33 -11.50
N ASN A 26 9.03 -12.05 -10.90
CA ASN A 26 9.78 -12.99 -10.08
C ASN A 26 9.56 -12.80 -8.56
N ALA A 27 8.75 -11.80 -8.17
CA ALA A 27 8.52 -11.50 -6.76
C ALA A 27 7.79 -12.63 -6.03
N ASP A 28 8.14 -12.80 -4.78
CA ASP A 28 7.40 -13.63 -3.85
C ASP A 28 6.26 -12.82 -3.21
N TYR A 29 5.04 -13.13 -3.60
CA TYR A 29 3.82 -12.50 -3.08
C TYR A 29 3.27 -13.21 -1.82
N GLY A 30 3.87 -14.34 -1.44
CA GLY A 30 3.36 -15.20 -0.37
C GLY A 30 2.11 -15.99 -0.77
N THR A 31 1.47 -16.57 0.21
CA THR A 31 0.25 -17.36 0.04
C THR A 31 -0.97 -16.46 -0.14
N TYR A 32 -1.89 -16.83 -1.04
CA TYR A 32 -3.15 -16.11 -1.21
C TYR A 32 -3.97 -16.13 0.09
N PRO A 33 -4.36 -14.96 0.62
CA PRO A 33 -5.06 -14.88 1.91
C PRO A 33 -6.55 -15.16 1.76
N ASN A 34 -6.95 -16.43 1.85
CA ASN A 34 -8.36 -16.83 1.75
C ASN A 34 -9.25 -16.20 2.84
N ASN A 35 -8.67 -15.86 3.99
CA ASN A 35 -9.34 -15.20 5.11
C ASN A 35 -9.17 -13.68 5.11
N TYR A 36 -8.94 -13.07 3.95
CA TYR A 36 -8.64 -11.63 3.80
C TYR A 36 -9.70 -10.72 4.44
N GLU A 37 -10.99 -11.06 4.36
CA GLU A 37 -12.04 -10.24 4.98
C GLU A 37 -11.86 -10.15 6.50
N SER A 38 -11.52 -11.26 7.14
CA SER A 38 -11.24 -11.30 8.57
C SER A 38 -10.01 -10.49 8.94
N ILE A 39 -8.95 -10.57 8.11
CA ILE A 39 -7.72 -9.78 8.31
C ILE A 39 -8.03 -8.29 8.18
N VAL A 40 -8.77 -7.89 7.15
CA VAL A 40 -9.16 -6.50 6.90
C VAL A 40 -10.02 -5.95 8.02
N LYS A 41 -11.09 -6.68 8.42
CA LYS A 41 -11.97 -6.27 9.51
C LYS A 41 -11.22 -6.17 10.83
N GLY A 42 -10.36 -7.14 11.13
CA GLY A 42 -9.52 -7.12 12.32
C GLY A 42 -8.59 -5.91 12.39
N TYR A 43 -8.08 -5.44 11.25
CA TYR A 43 -7.31 -4.20 11.19
C TYR A 43 -8.17 -3.00 11.58
N PHE A 44 -9.36 -2.84 10.98
CA PHE A 44 -10.23 -1.71 11.29
C PHE A 44 -10.75 -1.72 12.73
N ASP A 45 -11.03 -2.89 13.29
CA ASP A 45 -11.43 -3.03 14.69
C ASP A 45 -10.35 -2.50 15.66
N GLN A 46 -9.08 -2.58 15.27
CA GLN A 46 -7.96 -2.09 16.09
C GLN A 46 -7.71 -0.59 15.92
N VAL A 47 -7.92 -0.03 14.73
CA VAL A 47 -7.52 1.36 14.43
C VAL A 47 -8.68 2.35 14.46
N ALA A 48 -9.93 1.89 14.35
CA ALA A 48 -11.10 2.75 14.36
C ALA A 48 -11.31 3.41 15.73
N LYS A 49 -11.76 4.65 15.73
CA LYS A 49 -12.12 5.38 16.97
C LYS A 49 -13.34 4.78 17.65
N ASP A 50 -14.29 4.32 16.85
CA ASP A 50 -15.51 3.63 17.27
C ASP A 50 -15.72 2.40 16.38
N PRO A 51 -15.15 1.23 16.77
CA PRO A 51 -15.25 0.01 15.99
C PRO A 51 -16.69 -0.46 15.75
N ASP A 52 -17.58 -0.25 16.70
CA ASP A 52 -19.00 -0.65 16.58
C ASP A 52 -19.77 0.18 15.55
N SER A 53 -19.25 1.34 15.16
CA SER A 53 -19.85 2.21 14.13
C SER A 53 -19.46 1.86 12.71
N LEU A 54 -18.50 0.96 12.49
CA LEU A 54 -17.94 0.68 11.17
C LEU A 54 -18.99 0.19 10.18
N LYS A 55 -19.02 0.83 9.01
CA LYS A 55 -19.84 0.45 7.87
C LYS A 55 -18.94 0.15 6.69
N TYR A 56 -18.99 -1.09 6.23
CA TYR A 56 -18.25 -1.55 5.07
C TYR A 56 -19.14 -1.45 3.83
N ARG A 57 -18.68 -0.72 2.81
CA ARG A 57 -19.32 -0.69 1.49
C ARG A 57 -18.80 -1.80 0.62
N GLU A 58 -17.47 -2.03 0.67
CA GLU A 58 -16.80 -3.01 -0.14
C GLU A 58 -15.50 -3.47 0.54
N ILE A 59 -15.20 -4.75 0.40
CA ILE A 59 -13.87 -5.33 0.66
C ILE A 59 -13.53 -6.14 -0.59
N SER A 60 -12.55 -5.67 -1.38
CA SER A 60 -12.20 -6.32 -2.63
C SER A 60 -11.44 -7.62 -2.42
N LYS A 61 -11.62 -8.58 -3.34
CA LYS A 61 -10.78 -9.78 -3.38
C LYS A 61 -9.32 -9.37 -3.56
N PRO A 62 -8.38 -9.99 -2.82
CA PRO A 62 -6.97 -9.66 -2.93
C PRO A 62 -6.40 -9.93 -4.31
N ARG A 63 -5.53 -9.04 -4.76
CA ARG A 63 -4.78 -9.17 -6.01
C ARG A 63 -3.30 -8.93 -5.76
N LYS A 64 -2.45 -9.60 -6.53
CA LYS A 64 -1.01 -9.35 -6.52
C LYS A 64 -0.73 -7.87 -6.70
N SER A 65 0.05 -7.30 -5.80
CA SER A 65 0.39 -5.89 -5.80
C SER A 65 1.74 -5.66 -5.12
N PHE A 66 2.22 -4.45 -5.24
CA PHE A 66 3.42 -4.03 -4.54
C PHE A 66 3.29 -2.57 -4.10
N VAL A 67 4.10 -2.20 -3.13
CA VAL A 67 4.30 -0.81 -2.71
C VAL A 67 5.80 -0.53 -2.67
N ASN A 68 6.17 0.71 -2.99
CA ASN A 68 7.52 1.21 -2.76
C ASN A 68 7.49 2.01 -1.45
N ASP A 69 8.10 1.44 -0.43
CA ASP A 69 8.17 2.01 0.90
C ASP A 69 9.59 2.55 1.14
N PHE A 70 9.79 3.83 0.82
CA PHE A 70 11.10 4.51 0.91
C PHE A 70 12.25 3.74 0.27
N GLY A 71 12.06 3.25 -0.94
CA GLY A 71 13.06 2.49 -1.70
C GLY A 71 13.05 0.99 -1.42
N THR A 72 12.26 0.51 -0.46
CA THR A 72 12.03 -0.92 -0.23
C THR A 72 10.76 -1.35 -0.98
N HIS A 73 10.91 -2.34 -1.86
CA HIS A 73 9.78 -2.91 -2.58
C HIS A 73 9.15 -4.03 -1.75
N LYS A 74 7.88 -3.86 -1.40
CA LYS A 74 7.09 -4.86 -0.69
C LYS A 74 6.07 -5.45 -1.63
N PHE A 75 6.09 -6.78 -1.78
CA PHE A 75 5.17 -7.53 -2.63
C PHE A 75 4.23 -8.37 -1.78
N GLY A 76 2.97 -8.46 -2.20
CA GLY A 76 1.94 -9.20 -1.49
C GLY A 76 0.61 -9.18 -2.24
N TYR A 77 -0.45 -9.49 -1.54
CA TYR A 77 -1.83 -9.41 -2.03
C TYR A 77 -2.53 -8.19 -1.44
N MET A 78 -2.96 -7.27 -2.30
CA MET A 78 -3.68 -6.05 -1.91
C MET A 78 -5.19 -6.31 -1.89
N SER A 79 -5.81 -6.11 -0.74
CA SER A 79 -7.25 -5.99 -0.57
C SER A 79 -7.61 -4.54 -0.27
N CYS A 80 -8.65 -4.02 -0.92
CA CYS A 80 -9.09 -2.65 -0.75
C CYS A 80 -10.44 -2.62 -0.06
N ALA A 81 -10.52 -1.88 1.04
CA ALA A 81 -11.74 -1.73 1.82
C ALA A 81 -12.22 -0.29 1.79
N THR A 82 -13.49 -0.11 1.42
CA THR A 82 -14.18 1.19 1.49
C THR A 82 -15.06 1.21 2.72
N VAL A 83 -14.67 2.00 3.71
CA VAL A 83 -15.21 1.96 5.07
C VAL A 83 -15.56 3.36 5.55
N ASN A 84 -16.65 3.47 6.29
CA ASN A 84 -17.04 4.66 7.04
C ASN A 84 -17.14 4.30 8.53
N GLY A 85 -16.72 5.23 9.38
CA GLY A 85 -16.79 5.08 10.82
C GLY A 85 -17.00 6.42 11.49
N LYS A 86 -17.46 6.39 12.74
CA LYS A 86 -17.60 7.60 13.54
C LYS A 86 -16.25 8.06 14.09
N ASN A 87 -16.06 9.38 14.15
CA ASN A 87 -14.95 10.01 14.84
C ASN A 87 -15.19 10.02 16.37
N SER A 88 -14.25 10.61 17.10
CA SER A 88 -14.34 10.72 18.57
C SER A 88 -15.52 11.58 19.07
N TYR A 89 -16.15 12.33 18.19
CA TYR A 89 -17.35 13.17 18.46
C TYR A 89 -18.67 12.49 18.08
N GLY A 90 -18.63 11.23 17.65
CA GLY A 90 -19.83 10.47 17.29
C GLY A 90 -20.41 10.78 15.91
N ALA A 91 -19.67 11.46 15.04
CA ALA A 91 -20.08 11.77 13.68
C ALA A 91 -19.37 10.88 12.65
N TYR A 92 -20.11 10.38 11.66
CA TYR A 92 -19.54 9.72 10.51
C TYR A 92 -18.71 10.68 9.65
N VAL A 93 -17.52 10.26 9.26
CA VAL A 93 -16.57 11.10 8.50
C VAL A 93 -16.60 10.90 6.99
N GLY A 94 -17.44 9.98 6.50
CA GLY A 94 -17.53 9.60 5.09
C GLY A 94 -16.74 8.33 4.76
N TYR A 95 -17.10 7.72 3.63
CA TYR A 95 -16.41 6.54 3.13
C TYR A 95 -15.03 6.89 2.59
N LYS A 96 -14.03 6.13 3.00
CA LYS A 96 -12.67 6.20 2.48
C LYS A 96 -12.19 4.81 2.10
N THR A 97 -11.39 4.73 1.06
CA THR A 97 -10.79 3.47 0.62
C THR A 97 -9.38 3.34 1.17
N THR A 98 -9.12 2.22 1.82
CA THR A 98 -7.82 1.83 2.37
C THR A 98 -7.34 0.57 1.68
N GLY A 99 -6.11 0.59 1.18
CA GLY A 99 -5.45 -0.59 0.62
C GLY A 99 -4.64 -1.30 1.71
N ILE A 100 -4.85 -2.60 1.84
CA ILE A 100 -4.17 -3.44 2.82
C ILE A 100 -3.37 -4.50 2.09
N LEU A 101 -2.04 -4.42 2.17
CA LEU A 101 -1.13 -5.37 1.55
C LEU A 101 -0.84 -6.51 2.51
N ILE A 102 -1.20 -7.72 2.10
CA ILE A 102 -1.11 -8.93 2.91
C ILE A 102 -0.09 -9.87 2.29
N LYS A 103 0.80 -10.42 3.10
CA LYS A 103 1.72 -11.50 2.72
C LYS A 103 1.75 -12.54 3.81
N ASP A 104 1.54 -13.81 3.43
CA ASP A 104 1.53 -14.95 4.36
C ASP A 104 0.64 -14.73 5.60
N GLY A 105 -0.57 -14.16 5.37
CA GLY A 105 -1.54 -13.89 6.42
C GLY A 105 -1.24 -12.68 7.31
N GLN A 106 -0.15 -11.96 7.05
CA GLN A 106 0.24 -10.76 7.80
C GLN A 106 0.06 -9.49 6.98
N ILE A 107 -0.39 -8.42 7.62
CA ILE A 107 -0.41 -7.09 7.00
C ILE A 107 1.02 -6.56 7.00
N ILE A 108 1.55 -6.30 5.81
CA ILE A 108 2.91 -5.79 5.63
C ILE A 108 2.97 -4.31 5.23
N HIS A 109 1.87 -3.76 4.74
CA HIS A 109 1.73 -2.34 4.44
C HIS A 109 0.26 -1.91 4.36
N VAL A 110 0.00 -0.65 4.68
CA VAL A 110 -1.34 -0.04 4.60
C VAL A 110 -1.24 1.27 3.83
N VAL A 111 -2.09 1.43 2.82
CA VAL A 111 -2.23 2.66 2.06
C VAL A 111 -3.52 3.34 2.48
N ASN A 112 -3.42 4.35 3.33
CA ASN A 112 -4.57 5.11 3.79
C ASN A 112 -5.02 6.10 2.71
N ASP A 113 -6.34 6.31 2.62
CA ASP A 113 -6.95 7.27 1.68
C ASP A 113 -6.40 7.09 0.26
N VAL A 114 -6.69 5.93 -0.34
CA VAL A 114 -6.12 5.50 -1.62
C VAL A 114 -6.35 6.52 -2.73
N ASP A 115 -7.51 7.17 -2.78
CA ASP A 115 -7.83 8.15 -3.81
C ASP A 115 -6.88 9.35 -3.75
N LYS A 116 -6.65 9.88 -2.54
CA LYS A 116 -5.70 10.96 -2.32
C LYS A 116 -4.26 10.53 -2.60
N THR A 117 -3.88 9.33 -2.18
CA THR A 117 -2.55 8.78 -2.42
C THR A 117 -2.29 8.58 -3.91
N ASN A 118 -3.27 8.03 -4.64
CA ASN A 118 -3.18 7.87 -6.09
C ASN A 118 -3.02 9.21 -6.80
N GLN A 119 -3.76 10.23 -6.38
CA GLN A 119 -3.67 11.57 -6.94
C GLN A 119 -2.31 12.22 -6.71
N LEU A 120 -1.74 12.07 -5.51
CA LEU A 120 -0.45 12.70 -5.15
C LEU A 120 0.76 12.00 -5.80
N TYR A 121 0.73 10.69 -5.93
CA TYR A 121 1.88 9.89 -6.34
C TYR A 121 1.72 9.19 -7.68
N GLY A 122 0.60 9.40 -8.39
CA GLY A 122 0.32 8.76 -9.68
C GLY A 122 0.23 7.23 -9.60
N SER A 123 -0.03 6.70 -8.41
CA SER A 123 -0.17 5.26 -8.19
C SER A 123 -1.56 4.77 -8.62
N LYS A 124 -1.71 3.45 -8.71
CA LYS A 124 -2.97 2.82 -9.14
C LYS A 124 -3.47 1.80 -8.10
N PHE A 125 -3.25 2.08 -6.82
CA PHE A 125 -3.77 1.22 -5.77
C PHE A 125 -5.29 1.08 -5.89
N CYS A 126 -5.78 -0.11 -5.71
CA CYS A 126 -7.20 -0.46 -5.74
C CYS A 126 -7.91 -0.24 -7.10
N GLN A 127 -7.19 0.08 -8.15
CA GLN A 127 -7.75 0.14 -9.50
C GLN A 127 -7.61 -1.22 -10.18
N ALA A 128 -8.55 -1.53 -11.07
CA ALA A 128 -8.40 -2.68 -11.96
C ALA A 128 -7.19 -2.47 -12.86
N ILE A 129 -6.32 -3.46 -12.92
CA ILE A 129 -5.17 -3.49 -13.84
C ILE A 129 -5.67 -4.07 -15.16
#